data_f3e6d3edc92143f38bc453bb6201c521
#
_entry.id   f3e6d3edc92143f38bc453bb6201c521
#
_cell.length_a   1.000
_cell.length_b   1.000
_cell.length_c   1.000
_cell.angle_alpha   90.00
_cell.angle_beta   90.00
_cell.angle_gamma   90.00
#
_symmetry.space_group_name_H-M   'P 1'
#
loop_
_entity.id
_entity.type
_entity.pdbx_description
1 polymer ?
#
loop_
_entity_poly.entity_id
_entity_poly.type
_entity_poly.pdbx_seq_one_letter_code
_entity_poly.pdbx_strand_id
1 'polypeptide(L)'
;MNIDANKVTALIGPSGCGKSTLLRCFNRMNDLFSNSKVEGQIIFNDLDINLQSIDPVLIRSKIGMVFQKPNPFPKSIYDNVAFGLRINGFAGNYDEEIERALIQSALWDEVKDRLKDNAFSLSGGQQQRLCIARTLAIRPDVILLDEPTSALDPIGTVKIEDLINVLKNDYTIIIVTHNMQQAARVSDKTAFLLSGEDRCGILIEYDYTQNIFSNPKMKETEDYITGRFS
;
A
#
# COMPACT_ATOMS: atom_id res chain seq x y z
N MET A 1 5.54 15.76 6.47
CA MET A 1 4.52 14.77 6.91
C MET A 1 5.22 13.67 7.69
N ASN A 2 4.76 13.34 8.89
CA ASN A 2 5.30 12.24 9.68
C ASN A 2 4.34 11.05 9.65
N ILE A 3 4.84 9.88 9.24
CA ILE A 3 4.08 8.62 9.23
C ILE A 3 4.34 7.92 10.57
N ASP A 4 3.28 7.63 11.32
CA ASP A 4 3.41 6.96 12.61
C ASP A 4 3.58 5.45 12.40
N ALA A 5 4.48 4.83 13.17
CA ALA A 5 4.68 3.38 13.14
C ALA A 5 3.42 2.62 13.60
N ASN A 6 3.16 1.46 12.97
CA ASN A 6 2.03 0.59 13.28
C ASN A 6 0.67 1.32 13.26
N LYS A 7 0.53 2.22 12.27
CA LYS A 7 -0.68 2.99 11.98
C LYS A 7 -0.96 2.99 10.49
N VAL A 8 -2.20 3.30 10.13
CA VAL A 8 -2.61 3.49 8.74
C VAL A 8 -2.66 4.98 8.43
N THR A 9 -1.90 5.42 7.42
CA THR A 9 -2.01 6.76 6.84
C THR A 9 -2.66 6.67 5.47
N ALA A 10 -3.79 7.34 5.28
CA ALA A 10 -4.44 7.44 3.98
C ALA A 10 -3.97 8.68 3.21
N LEU A 11 -3.74 8.53 1.92
CA LEU A 11 -3.54 9.62 0.96
C LEU A 11 -4.82 9.74 0.13
N ILE A 12 -5.55 10.84 0.26
CA ILE A 12 -6.79 11.12 -0.47
C ILE A 12 -6.66 12.35 -1.36
N GLY A 13 -7.57 12.51 -2.30
CA GLY A 13 -7.62 13.64 -3.22
C GLY A 13 -8.12 13.24 -4.60
N PRO A 14 -8.39 14.20 -5.50
CA PRO A 14 -8.88 13.93 -6.84
C PRO A 14 -7.91 13.09 -7.67
N SER A 15 -8.44 12.48 -8.75
CA SER A 15 -7.62 11.72 -9.68
C SER A 15 -6.57 12.63 -10.34
N GLY A 16 -5.34 12.13 -10.50
CA GLY A 16 -4.26 12.88 -11.14
C GLY A 16 -3.49 13.85 -10.23
N CYS A 17 -3.88 14.04 -8.95
CA CYS A 17 -3.15 14.93 -8.03
C CYS A 17 -1.83 14.35 -7.48
N GLY A 18 -1.32 13.23 -8.02
CA GLY A 18 0.02 12.72 -7.68
C GLY A 18 0.09 11.76 -6.49
N LYS A 19 -1.02 11.29 -5.90
CA LYS A 19 -1.02 10.36 -4.74
C LYS A 19 -0.15 9.12 -4.95
N SER A 20 -0.37 8.39 -6.04
CA SER A 20 0.40 7.19 -6.38
C SER A 20 1.85 7.52 -6.69
N THR A 21 2.14 8.71 -7.23
CA THR A 21 3.51 9.18 -7.46
C THR A 21 4.21 9.42 -6.12
N LEU A 22 3.54 10.10 -5.17
CA LEU A 22 4.06 10.28 -3.82
C LEU A 22 4.25 8.93 -3.11
N LEU A 23 3.26 8.02 -3.22
CA LEU A 23 3.37 6.68 -2.63
C LEU A 23 4.62 5.94 -3.11
N ARG A 24 4.92 6.02 -4.41
CA ARG A 24 6.10 5.38 -5.02
C ARG A 24 7.43 6.04 -4.64
N CYS A 25 7.42 7.26 -4.12
CA CYS A 25 8.64 7.87 -3.58
C CYS A 25 9.11 7.14 -2.33
N PHE A 26 8.20 6.65 -1.48
CA PHE A 26 8.55 5.98 -0.21
C PHE A 26 9.34 4.68 -0.37
N ASN A 27 9.30 4.03 -1.55
CA ASN A 27 10.10 2.84 -1.84
C ASN A 27 10.96 2.97 -3.08
N ARG A 28 11.19 4.19 -3.55
CA ARG A 28 12.03 4.49 -4.72
C ARG A 28 11.60 3.80 -6.02
N MET A 29 10.28 3.47 -6.15
CA MET A 29 9.77 2.91 -7.41
C MET A 29 9.78 3.94 -8.54
N ASN A 30 9.81 5.24 -8.24
CA ASN A 30 9.94 6.29 -9.24
C ASN A 30 11.31 6.28 -9.96
N ASP A 31 12.35 5.71 -9.33
CA ASP A 31 13.68 5.56 -9.95
C ASP A 31 13.65 4.67 -11.22
N LEU A 32 12.59 3.89 -11.41
CA LEU A 32 12.40 3.06 -12.61
C LEU A 32 11.93 3.87 -13.83
N PHE A 33 11.57 5.14 -13.64
CA PHE A 33 11.12 6.02 -14.70
C PHE A 33 12.22 7.05 -15.01
N SER A 34 12.78 7.01 -16.22
CA SER A 34 13.93 7.83 -16.63
C SER A 34 13.70 9.34 -16.51
N ASN A 35 12.45 9.80 -16.55
CA ASN A 35 12.09 11.22 -16.47
C ASN A 35 11.61 11.62 -15.07
N SER A 36 11.78 10.76 -14.06
CA SER A 36 11.37 11.04 -12.69
C SER A 36 12.57 11.51 -11.88
N LYS A 37 12.39 12.59 -11.12
CA LYS A 37 13.36 13.09 -10.15
C LYS A 37 12.65 13.34 -8.82
N VAL A 38 13.21 12.83 -7.75
CA VAL A 38 12.75 13.10 -6.39
C VAL A 38 13.71 14.08 -5.75
N GLU A 39 13.20 15.24 -5.31
CA GLU A 39 13.95 16.25 -4.56
C GLU A 39 13.41 16.32 -3.13
N GLY A 40 14.31 16.59 -2.17
CA GLY A 40 13.99 16.57 -0.74
C GLY A 40 14.44 15.29 -0.07
N GLN A 41 13.99 15.09 1.16
CA GLN A 41 14.41 13.98 2.02
C GLN A 41 13.21 13.09 2.38
N ILE A 42 13.44 11.79 2.38
CA ILE A 42 12.53 10.80 2.95
C ILE A 42 13.32 10.01 3.98
N ILE A 43 13.00 10.23 5.24
CA ILE A 43 13.72 9.60 6.36
C ILE A 43 12.98 8.33 6.77
N PHE A 44 13.68 7.20 6.75
CA PHE A 44 13.21 5.91 7.21
C PHE A 44 14.27 5.29 8.12
N ASN A 45 13.95 5.03 9.39
CA ASN A 45 14.88 4.53 10.40
C ASN A 45 16.17 5.39 10.48
N ASP A 46 16.01 6.72 10.61
CA ASP A 46 17.09 7.73 10.66
C ASP A 46 17.96 7.81 9.39
N LEU A 47 17.58 7.12 8.32
CA LEU A 47 18.30 7.12 7.05
C LEU A 47 17.49 7.86 5.98
N ASP A 48 18.14 8.81 5.27
CA ASP A 48 17.55 9.40 4.07
C ASP A 48 17.65 8.40 2.91
N ILE A 49 16.50 7.80 2.57
CA ILE A 49 16.44 6.76 1.54
C ILE A 49 16.65 7.30 0.11
N ASN A 50 16.65 8.62 -0.10
CA ASN A 50 16.89 9.22 -1.42
C ASN A 50 18.38 9.38 -1.76
N LEU A 51 19.28 9.13 -0.81
CA LEU A 51 20.71 9.19 -1.06
C LEU A 51 21.12 8.19 -2.14
N GLN A 52 21.96 8.61 -3.08
CA GLN A 52 22.49 7.77 -4.17
C GLN A 52 23.31 6.56 -3.66
N SER A 53 23.88 6.67 -2.46
CA SER A 53 24.65 5.59 -1.82
C SER A 53 23.78 4.45 -1.30
N ILE A 54 22.47 4.63 -1.22
CA ILE A 54 21.54 3.62 -0.70
C ILE A 54 21.03 2.75 -1.86
N ASP A 55 21.20 1.44 -1.72
CA ASP A 55 20.65 0.47 -2.69
C ASP A 55 19.11 0.45 -2.63
N PRO A 56 18.41 0.79 -3.73
CA PRO A 56 16.96 0.72 -3.78
C PRO A 56 16.37 -0.66 -3.49
N VAL A 57 17.12 -1.73 -3.72
CA VAL A 57 16.67 -3.11 -3.44
C VAL A 57 16.50 -3.33 -1.95
N LEU A 58 17.42 -2.81 -1.14
CA LEU A 58 17.32 -2.86 0.33
C LEU A 58 16.09 -2.10 0.82
N ILE A 59 15.81 -0.93 0.25
CA ILE A 59 14.62 -0.16 0.60
C ILE A 59 13.34 -0.92 0.24
N ARG A 60 13.28 -1.51 -0.96
CA ARG A 60 12.10 -2.27 -1.42
C ARG A 60 11.86 -3.56 -0.66
N SER A 61 12.88 -4.15 -0.03
CA SER A 61 12.71 -5.27 0.89
C SER A 61 12.07 -4.87 2.22
N LYS A 62 12.26 -3.61 2.65
CA LYS A 62 11.72 -3.05 3.89
C LYS A 62 10.39 -2.31 3.69
N ILE A 63 10.17 -1.74 2.52
CA ILE A 63 8.98 -0.97 2.16
C ILE A 63 8.32 -1.67 0.97
N GLY A 64 7.45 -2.63 1.27
CA GLY A 64 6.73 -3.42 0.27
C GLY A 64 5.60 -2.64 -0.40
N MET A 65 5.19 -3.06 -1.61
CA MET A 65 4.14 -2.38 -2.35
C MET A 65 3.15 -3.36 -2.96
N VAL A 66 1.87 -3.04 -2.83
CA VAL A 66 0.75 -3.70 -3.49
C VAL A 66 0.11 -2.71 -4.45
N PHE A 67 -0.02 -3.11 -5.71
CA PHE A 67 -0.52 -2.25 -6.79
C PHE A 67 -2.04 -2.28 -6.88
N GLN A 68 -2.60 -1.27 -7.54
CA GLN A 68 -4.03 -1.09 -7.79
C GLN A 68 -4.65 -2.30 -8.49
N LYS A 69 -4.02 -2.79 -9.57
CA LYS A 69 -4.43 -4.01 -10.26
C LYS A 69 -3.65 -5.19 -9.70
N PRO A 70 -4.32 -6.27 -9.29
CA PRO A 70 -3.63 -7.49 -8.92
C PRO A 70 -2.64 -7.89 -10.01
N ASN A 71 -1.41 -8.20 -9.62
CA ASN A 71 -0.34 -8.56 -10.55
C ASN A 71 0.38 -9.84 -10.11
N PRO A 72 -0.33 -10.95 -9.94
CA PRO A 72 0.33 -12.22 -9.66
C PRO A 72 1.24 -12.61 -10.81
N PHE A 73 2.33 -13.30 -10.51
CA PHE A 73 3.17 -13.89 -11.54
C PHE A 73 2.45 -15.08 -12.20
N PRO A 74 2.71 -15.40 -13.48
CA PRO A 74 2.18 -16.58 -14.16
C PRO A 74 2.86 -17.87 -13.65
N LYS A 75 2.70 -18.11 -12.37
CA LYS A 75 3.29 -19.20 -11.58
C LYS A 75 2.23 -19.74 -10.62
N SER A 76 2.60 -20.78 -9.85
CA SER A 76 1.74 -21.29 -8.80
C SER A 76 1.47 -20.27 -7.69
N ILE A 77 0.43 -20.49 -6.89
CA ILE A 77 0.14 -19.71 -5.67
C ILE A 77 1.36 -19.73 -4.75
N TYR A 78 1.91 -20.93 -4.51
CA TYR A 78 3.13 -21.13 -3.72
C TYR A 78 4.30 -20.30 -4.25
N ASP A 79 4.61 -20.41 -5.55
CA ASP A 79 5.75 -19.72 -6.14
C ASP A 79 5.59 -18.20 -6.14
N ASN A 80 4.36 -17.68 -6.16
CA ASN A 80 4.11 -16.25 -6.01
C ASN A 80 4.58 -15.75 -4.64
N VAL A 81 4.23 -16.44 -3.57
CA VAL A 81 4.61 -16.07 -2.20
C VAL A 81 6.10 -16.34 -1.96
N ALA A 82 6.62 -17.48 -2.42
CA ALA A 82 8.03 -17.86 -2.28
C ALA A 82 8.99 -16.95 -3.04
N PHE A 83 8.52 -16.21 -4.04
CA PHE A 83 9.39 -15.44 -4.94
C PHE A 83 10.26 -14.41 -4.18
N GLY A 84 9.66 -13.63 -3.30
CA GLY A 84 10.39 -12.65 -2.49
C GLY A 84 11.42 -13.30 -1.55
N LEU A 85 11.06 -14.44 -0.95
CA LEU A 85 11.96 -15.21 -0.08
C LEU A 85 13.21 -15.70 -0.84
N ARG A 86 13.00 -16.22 -2.06
CA ARG A 86 14.10 -16.73 -2.91
C ARG A 86 15.07 -15.62 -3.31
N ILE A 87 14.55 -14.47 -3.74
CA ILE A 87 15.40 -13.36 -4.19
C ILE A 87 16.21 -12.77 -3.03
N ASN A 88 15.62 -12.73 -1.83
CA ASN A 88 16.30 -12.17 -0.65
C ASN A 88 17.15 -13.22 0.09
N GLY A 89 17.36 -14.42 -0.47
CA GLY A 89 18.25 -15.43 0.11
C GLY A 89 17.75 -15.99 1.45
N PHE A 90 16.43 -16.10 1.63
CA PHE A 90 15.85 -16.65 2.85
C PHE A 90 16.32 -18.10 3.09
N ALA A 91 16.91 -18.36 4.27
CA ALA A 91 17.49 -19.65 4.62
C ALA A 91 16.60 -20.50 5.55
N GLY A 92 15.40 -20.02 5.90
CA GLY A 92 14.47 -20.72 6.78
C GLY A 92 13.55 -21.71 6.08
N ASN A 93 12.52 -22.17 6.80
CA ASN A 93 11.51 -23.06 6.26
C ASN A 93 10.53 -22.26 5.37
N TYR A 94 10.55 -22.52 4.07
CA TYR A 94 9.69 -21.87 3.09
C TYR A 94 8.21 -22.16 3.32
N ASP A 95 7.86 -23.40 3.66
CA ASP A 95 6.46 -23.80 3.82
C ASP A 95 5.82 -23.08 5.01
N GLU A 96 6.51 -22.98 6.13
CA GLU A 96 6.05 -22.23 7.30
C GLU A 96 5.87 -20.74 7.00
N GLU A 97 6.82 -20.14 6.28
CA GLU A 97 6.77 -18.71 5.97
C GLU A 97 5.67 -18.37 4.96
N ILE A 98 5.46 -19.27 3.98
CA ILE A 98 4.38 -19.14 3.00
C ILE A 98 3.02 -19.32 3.68
N GLU A 99 2.86 -20.33 4.52
CA GLU A 99 1.64 -20.54 5.30
C GLU A 99 1.34 -19.30 6.16
N ARG A 100 2.32 -18.80 6.91
CA ARG A 100 2.18 -17.56 7.71
C ARG A 100 1.69 -16.39 6.86
N ALA A 101 2.32 -16.14 5.72
CA ALA A 101 1.96 -15.02 4.85
C ALA A 101 0.55 -15.16 4.26
N LEU A 102 0.15 -16.38 3.90
CA LEU A 102 -1.20 -16.68 3.42
C LEU A 102 -2.26 -16.57 4.52
N ILE A 103 -1.94 -16.96 5.76
CA ILE A 103 -2.81 -16.75 6.93
C ILE A 103 -2.97 -15.26 7.19
N GLN A 104 -1.87 -14.51 7.25
CA GLN A 104 -1.89 -13.08 7.49
C GLN A 104 -2.63 -12.28 6.40
N SER A 105 -2.67 -12.79 5.17
CA SER A 105 -3.46 -12.20 4.07
C SER A 105 -4.90 -12.70 4.00
N ALA A 106 -5.37 -13.48 4.98
CA ALA A 106 -6.69 -14.11 5.03
C ALA A 106 -7.01 -14.93 3.77
N LEU A 107 -6.02 -15.63 3.21
CA LEU A 107 -6.15 -16.41 1.98
C LEU A 107 -5.94 -17.91 2.21
N TRP A 108 -5.27 -18.32 3.28
CA TRP A 108 -4.86 -19.69 3.55
C TRP A 108 -5.99 -20.72 3.40
N ASP A 109 -7.10 -20.52 4.09
CA ASP A 109 -8.21 -21.49 4.08
C ASP A 109 -8.84 -21.70 2.71
N GLU A 110 -8.68 -20.72 1.81
CA GLU A 110 -9.21 -20.80 0.45
C GLU A 110 -8.25 -21.49 -0.54
N VAL A 111 -6.94 -21.62 -0.17
CA VAL A 111 -5.91 -22.06 -1.13
C VAL A 111 -5.00 -23.19 -0.61
N LYS A 112 -5.06 -23.58 0.66
CA LYS A 112 -4.12 -24.56 1.28
C LYS A 112 -4.05 -25.89 0.54
N ASP A 113 -5.15 -26.36 -0.05
CA ASP A 113 -5.24 -27.62 -0.77
C ASP A 113 -4.89 -27.50 -2.27
N ARG A 114 -4.58 -26.26 -2.74
CA ARG A 114 -4.36 -25.93 -4.15
C ARG A 114 -3.17 -24.99 -4.39
N LEU A 115 -2.16 -25.03 -3.53
CA LEU A 115 -0.99 -24.15 -3.60
C LEU A 115 -0.20 -24.28 -4.91
N LYS A 116 -0.31 -25.43 -5.59
CA LYS A 116 0.33 -25.70 -6.88
C LYS A 116 -0.45 -25.17 -8.08
N ASP A 117 -1.70 -24.74 -7.89
CA ASP A 117 -2.51 -24.18 -8.97
C ASP A 117 -1.92 -22.86 -9.45
N ASN A 118 -2.21 -22.54 -10.72
CA ASN A 118 -1.82 -21.26 -11.31
C ASN A 118 -2.55 -20.11 -10.58
N ALA A 119 -1.81 -19.07 -10.22
CA ALA A 119 -2.35 -17.91 -9.52
C ALA A 119 -3.46 -17.18 -10.30
N PHE A 120 -3.48 -17.27 -11.62
CA PHE A 120 -4.56 -16.71 -12.45
C PHE A 120 -5.89 -17.47 -12.34
N SER A 121 -5.92 -18.66 -11.74
CA SER A 121 -7.17 -19.37 -11.45
C SER A 121 -7.95 -18.76 -10.27
N LEU A 122 -7.34 -17.85 -9.54
CA LEU A 122 -7.94 -17.15 -8.40
C LEU A 122 -8.87 -16.02 -8.86
N SER A 123 -9.91 -15.72 -8.08
CA SER A 123 -10.74 -14.53 -8.28
C SER A 123 -9.92 -13.24 -8.08
N GLY A 124 -10.41 -12.10 -8.58
CA GLY A 124 -9.71 -10.82 -8.43
C GLY A 124 -9.36 -10.47 -6.97
N GLY A 125 -10.30 -10.67 -6.05
CA GLY A 125 -10.05 -10.45 -4.62
C GLY A 125 -9.05 -11.43 -4.02
N GLN A 126 -9.05 -12.69 -4.44
CA GLN A 126 -8.05 -13.68 -4.05
C GLN A 126 -6.67 -13.33 -4.62
N GLN A 127 -6.59 -12.89 -5.88
CA GLN A 127 -5.34 -12.42 -6.49
C GLN A 127 -4.76 -11.21 -5.75
N GLN A 128 -5.61 -10.28 -5.31
CA GLN A 128 -5.17 -9.13 -4.52
C GLN A 128 -4.60 -9.56 -3.17
N ARG A 129 -5.29 -10.47 -2.46
CA ARG A 129 -4.78 -11.02 -1.20
C ARG A 129 -3.51 -11.85 -1.41
N LEU A 130 -3.35 -12.53 -2.55
CA LEU A 130 -2.10 -13.20 -2.92
C LEU A 130 -0.95 -12.19 -3.11
N CYS A 131 -1.21 -11.04 -3.75
CA CYS A 131 -0.22 -9.98 -3.87
C CYS A 131 0.17 -9.38 -2.50
N ILE A 132 -0.80 -9.28 -1.57
CA ILE A 132 -0.52 -8.90 -0.17
C ILE A 132 0.33 -9.99 0.51
N ALA A 133 -0.04 -11.28 0.40
CA ALA A 133 0.75 -12.40 0.95
C ALA A 133 2.19 -12.39 0.45
N ARG A 134 2.39 -12.17 -0.86
CA ARG A 134 3.72 -12.03 -1.47
C ARG A 134 4.53 -10.90 -0.83
N THR A 135 3.89 -9.80 -0.51
CA THR A 135 4.54 -8.66 0.17
C THR A 135 4.84 -8.99 1.63
N LEU A 136 3.93 -9.65 2.34
CA LEU A 136 4.10 -10.02 3.75
C LEU A 136 5.16 -11.11 3.97
N ALA A 137 5.41 -11.96 2.98
CA ALA A 137 6.37 -13.06 3.08
C ALA A 137 7.79 -12.59 3.43
N ILE A 138 8.20 -11.43 2.94
CA ILE A 138 9.53 -10.85 3.22
C ILE A 138 9.58 -10.01 4.51
N ARG A 139 8.47 -9.97 5.29
CA ARG A 139 8.36 -9.21 6.55
C ARG A 139 8.83 -7.75 6.43
N PRO A 140 8.18 -6.95 5.60
CA PRO A 140 8.53 -5.54 5.46
C PRO A 140 8.20 -4.77 6.75
N ASP A 141 8.81 -3.61 6.96
CA ASP A 141 8.45 -2.70 8.05
C ASP A 141 7.26 -1.80 7.66
N VAL A 142 7.12 -1.52 6.35
CA VAL A 142 6.06 -0.67 5.79
C VAL A 142 5.40 -1.34 4.60
N ILE A 143 4.08 -1.21 4.49
CA ILE A 143 3.28 -1.69 3.36
C ILE A 143 2.61 -0.50 2.66
N LEU A 144 2.91 -0.34 1.39
CA LEU A 144 2.29 0.65 0.52
C LEU A 144 1.15 0.00 -0.26
N LEU A 145 -0.06 0.56 -0.18
CA LEU A 145 -1.25 0.07 -0.86
C LEU A 145 -1.76 1.14 -1.85
N ASP A 146 -1.63 0.89 -3.14
CA ASP A 146 -2.12 1.80 -4.18
C ASP A 146 -3.51 1.35 -4.63
N GLU A 147 -4.56 2.01 -4.12
CA GLU A 147 -5.98 1.73 -4.41
C GLU A 147 -6.36 0.22 -4.36
N PRO A 148 -6.08 -0.50 -3.26
CA PRO A 148 -6.09 -1.96 -3.22
C PRO A 148 -7.47 -2.59 -3.44
N THR A 149 -8.54 -1.81 -3.44
CA THR A 149 -9.92 -2.29 -3.55
C THR A 149 -10.64 -1.81 -4.80
N SER A 150 -10.00 -0.99 -5.65
CA SER A 150 -10.65 -0.33 -6.79
C SER A 150 -11.22 -1.29 -7.85
N ALA A 151 -10.68 -2.49 -7.94
CA ALA A 151 -11.09 -3.53 -8.89
C ALA A 151 -11.93 -4.65 -8.22
N LEU A 152 -12.35 -4.48 -6.97
CA LEU A 152 -13.03 -5.51 -6.19
C LEU A 152 -14.52 -5.21 -6.05
N ASP A 153 -15.30 -6.27 -5.87
CA ASP A 153 -16.69 -6.18 -5.46
C ASP A 153 -16.82 -5.71 -3.98
N PRO A 154 -18.01 -5.36 -3.50
CA PRO A 154 -18.20 -4.89 -2.12
C PRO A 154 -17.73 -5.90 -1.06
N ILE A 155 -17.91 -7.21 -1.30
CA ILE A 155 -17.49 -8.26 -0.35
C ILE A 155 -15.97 -8.34 -0.29
N GLY A 156 -15.30 -8.32 -1.45
CA GLY A 156 -13.85 -8.28 -1.54
C GLY A 156 -13.26 -7.02 -0.91
N THR A 157 -13.94 -5.88 -1.07
CA THR A 157 -13.54 -4.61 -0.44
C THR A 157 -13.54 -4.72 1.08
N VAL A 158 -14.63 -5.22 1.68
CA VAL A 158 -14.72 -5.41 3.15
C VAL A 158 -13.61 -6.33 3.65
N LYS A 159 -13.35 -7.45 2.98
CA LYS A 159 -12.27 -8.37 3.36
C LYS A 159 -10.90 -7.70 3.37
N ILE A 160 -10.61 -6.80 2.41
CA ILE A 160 -9.33 -6.05 2.39
C ILE A 160 -9.30 -4.99 3.50
N GLU A 161 -10.41 -4.32 3.80
CA GLU A 161 -10.49 -3.35 4.90
C GLU A 161 -10.27 -4.01 6.26
N ASP A 162 -10.92 -5.15 6.50
CA ASP A 162 -10.71 -5.96 7.71
C ASP A 162 -9.25 -6.42 7.82
N LEU A 163 -8.67 -6.86 6.71
CA LEU A 163 -7.27 -7.26 6.65
C LEU A 163 -6.34 -6.10 7.01
N ILE A 164 -6.56 -4.89 6.47
CA ILE A 164 -5.76 -3.69 6.81
C ILE A 164 -5.85 -3.40 8.32
N ASN A 165 -7.05 -3.51 8.92
CA ASN A 165 -7.25 -3.28 10.34
C ASN A 165 -6.53 -4.30 11.23
N VAL A 166 -6.34 -5.52 10.77
CA VAL A 166 -5.52 -6.53 11.45
C VAL A 166 -4.03 -6.24 11.27
N LEU A 167 -3.60 -6.00 10.03
CA LEU A 167 -2.18 -5.81 9.68
C LEU A 167 -1.56 -4.58 10.33
N LYS A 168 -2.31 -3.52 10.61
CA LYS A 168 -1.77 -2.30 11.25
C LYS A 168 -1.21 -2.52 12.66
N ASN A 169 -1.51 -3.65 13.31
CA ASN A 169 -0.94 -3.97 14.61
C ASN A 169 0.55 -4.32 14.51
N ASP A 170 0.96 -4.86 13.37
CA ASP A 170 2.33 -5.35 13.14
C ASP A 170 3.10 -4.50 12.12
N TYR A 171 2.38 -3.81 11.22
CA TYR A 171 2.95 -3.11 10.08
C TYR A 171 2.52 -1.63 10.04
N THR A 172 3.42 -0.78 9.59
CA THR A 172 3.07 0.59 9.17
C THR A 172 2.45 0.54 7.77
N ILE A 173 1.27 1.15 7.57
CA ILE A 173 0.56 1.09 6.30
C ILE A 173 0.33 2.49 5.74
N ILE A 174 0.64 2.67 4.46
CA ILE A 174 0.28 3.87 3.71
C ILE A 174 -0.63 3.45 2.56
N ILE A 175 -1.85 3.97 2.54
CA ILE A 175 -2.85 3.61 1.54
C ILE A 175 -3.24 4.83 0.69
N VAL A 176 -3.23 4.66 -0.63
CA VAL A 176 -3.90 5.58 -1.56
C VAL A 176 -5.31 5.08 -1.80
N THR A 177 -6.29 5.94 -1.67
CA THR A 177 -7.67 5.63 -2.05
C THR A 177 -8.39 6.89 -2.51
N HIS A 178 -9.29 6.72 -3.49
CA HIS A 178 -10.27 7.75 -3.87
C HIS A 178 -11.61 7.55 -3.14
N ASN A 179 -11.77 6.47 -2.39
CA ASN A 179 -12.96 6.19 -1.60
C ASN A 179 -12.82 6.80 -0.19
N MET A 180 -13.49 7.93 0.03
CA MET A 180 -13.47 8.65 1.31
C MET A 180 -14.00 7.82 2.47
N GLN A 181 -15.03 6.98 2.23
CA GLN A 181 -15.57 6.11 3.26
C GLN A 181 -14.57 5.04 3.68
N GLN A 182 -13.81 4.49 2.73
CA GLN A 182 -12.72 3.57 3.03
C GLN A 182 -11.64 4.25 3.88
N ALA A 183 -11.16 5.44 3.45
CA ALA A 183 -10.17 6.20 4.21
C ALA A 183 -10.65 6.43 5.65
N ALA A 184 -11.91 6.85 5.84
CA ALA A 184 -12.49 7.08 7.16
C ALA A 184 -12.57 5.83 8.03
N ARG A 185 -12.76 4.62 7.44
CA ARG A 185 -12.88 3.36 8.20
C ARG A 185 -11.54 2.74 8.59
N VAL A 186 -10.52 2.86 7.72
CA VAL A 186 -9.28 2.09 7.91
C VAL A 186 -8.11 2.92 8.42
N SER A 187 -8.09 4.25 8.21
CA SER A 187 -6.92 5.06 8.53
C SER A 187 -6.99 5.74 9.89
N ASP A 188 -5.82 5.89 10.50
CA ASP A 188 -5.61 6.65 11.74
C ASP A 188 -5.34 8.13 11.43
N LYS A 189 -4.57 8.40 10.36
CA LYS A 189 -4.29 9.74 9.83
C LYS A 189 -4.61 9.81 8.34
N THR A 190 -4.97 10.99 7.88
CA THR A 190 -5.29 11.24 6.47
C THR A 190 -4.55 12.47 5.96
N ALA A 191 -3.94 12.33 4.79
CA ALA A 191 -3.31 13.41 4.03
C ALA A 191 -4.19 13.71 2.81
N PHE A 192 -4.65 14.95 2.71
CA PHE A 192 -5.39 15.43 1.55
C PHE A 192 -4.44 16.14 0.59
N LEU A 193 -4.39 15.65 -0.66
CA LEU A 193 -3.61 16.21 -1.75
C LEU A 193 -4.54 16.79 -2.81
N LEU A 194 -4.15 17.93 -3.35
CA LEU A 194 -4.86 18.64 -4.41
C LEU A 194 -3.90 19.01 -5.52
N SER A 195 -4.34 19.03 -6.79
CA SER A 195 -3.56 19.59 -7.89
C SER A 195 -3.64 21.12 -7.87
N GLY A 196 -2.48 21.77 -7.90
CA GLY A 196 -2.38 23.20 -8.18
C GLY A 196 -2.71 23.54 -9.65
N GLU A 197 -2.66 24.82 -10.00
CA GLU A 197 -2.90 25.33 -11.36
C GLU A 197 -1.91 24.73 -12.38
N ASP A 198 -0.69 24.46 -11.95
CA ASP A 198 0.40 23.84 -12.73
C ASP A 198 0.31 22.30 -12.83
N ARG A 199 -0.78 21.71 -12.35
CA ARG A 199 -0.99 20.24 -12.20
C ARG A 199 0.00 19.54 -11.27
N CYS A 200 0.72 20.29 -10.44
CA CYS A 200 1.53 19.73 -9.37
C CYS A 200 0.67 19.39 -8.15
N GLY A 201 0.87 18.20 -7.60
CA GLY A 201 0.17 17.79 -6.38
C GLY A 201 0.74 18.52 -5.16
N ILE A 202 -0.13 19.11 -4.35
CA ILE A 202 0.22 19.84 -3.13
C ILE A 202 -0.46 19.14 -1.96
N LEU A 203 0.27 18.95 -0.87
CA LEU A 203 -0.30 18.51 0.42
C LEU A 203 -1.03 19.70 1.05
N ILE A 204 -2.35 19.63 1.11
CA ILE A 204 -3.20 20.69 1.65
C ILE A 204 -3.36 20.54 3.16
N GLU A 205 -3.70 19.34 3.61
CA GLU A 205 -3.93 19.07 5.02
C GLU A 205 -3.47 17.66 5.41
N TYR A 206 -2.95 17.52 6.63
CA TYR A 206 -2.57 16.25 7.22
C TYR A 206 -2.86 16.26 8.71
N ASP A 207 -3.81 15.43 9.13
CA ASP A 207 -4.23 15.35 10.54
C ASP A 207 -4.78 13.94 10.84
N TYR A 208 -5.25 13.71 12.08
CA TYR A 208 -6.05 12.54 12.42
C TYR A 208 -7.26 12.42 11.51
N THR A 209 -7.54 11.22 11.06
CA THR A 209 -8.65 10.95 10.12
C THR A 209 -9.98 11.52 10.61
N GLN A 210 -10.27 11.39 11.90
CA GLN A 210 -11.46 11.96 12.50
C GLN A 210 -11.54 13.49 12.28
N ASN A 211 -10.43 14.21 12.46
CA ASN A 211 -10.40 15.66 12.27
C ASN A 211 -10.64 16.03 10.81
N ILE A 212 -9.96 15.35 9.90
CA ILE A 212 -10.10 15.58 8.45
C ILE A 212 -11.55 15.42 8.00
N PHE A 213 -12.25 14.39 8.48
CA PHE A 213 -13.62 14.09 8.02
C PHE A 213 -14.72 14.82 8.80
N SER A 214 -14.48 15.28 10.03
CA SER A 214 -15.52 15.94 10.86
C SER A 214 -15.31 17.44 11.05
N ASN A 215 -14.09 17.92 11.04
CA ASN A 215 -13.76 19.34 11.27
C ASN A 215 -12.42 19.72 10.60
N PRO A 216 -12.37 19.68 9.26
CA PRO A 216 -11.15 20.04 8.52
C PRO A 216 -10.82 21.53 8.77
N LYS A 217 -9.52 21.84 8.79
CA LYS A 217 -9.00 23.20 9.00
C LYS A 217 -8.94 24.00 7.70
N MET A 218 -8.81 23.29 6.57
CA MET A 218 -8.67 23.90 5.25
C MET A 218 -9.99 23.80 4.51
N LYS A 219 -10.38 24.93 3.89
CA LYS A 219 -11.63 25.00 3.12
C LYS A 219 -11.63 24.03 1.94
N GLU A 220 -10.50 23.88 1.28
CA GLU A 220 -10.33 22.95 0.15
C GLU A 220 -10.59 21.50 0.58
N THR A 221 -10.19 21.14 1.81
CA THR A 221 -10.47 19.82 2.40
C THR A 221 -11.97 19.66 2.65
N GLU A 222 -12.64 20.68 3.23
CA GLU A 222 -14.07 20.69 3.47
C GLU A 222 -14.87 20.56 2.16
N ASP A 223 -14.51 21.33 1.15
CA ASP A 223 -15.16 21.32 -0.16
C ASP A 223 -15.02 19.95 -0.83
N TYR A 224 -13.84 19.33 -0.73
CA TYR A 224 -13.60 17.99 -1.28
C TYR A 224 -14.44 16.92 -0.58
N ILE A 225 -14.48 16.90 0.76
CA ILE A 225 -15.18 15.88 1.55
C ILE A 225 -16.70 16.02 1.40
N THR A 226 -17.22 17.26 1.29
CA THR A 226 -18.65 17.51 1.13
C THR A 226 -19.13 17.41 -0.32
N GLY A 227 -18.24 17.09 -1.27
CA GLY A 227 -18.57 16.98 -2.70
C GLY A 227 -18.87 18.33 -3.38
N ARG A 228 -18.51 19.45 -2.77
CA ARG A 228 -18.64 20.80 -3.33
C ARG A 228 -17.47 21.21 -4.21
N PHE A 229 -16.63 20.26 -4.53
CA PHE A 229 -15.44 20.47 -5.33
C PHE A 229 -15.84 20.60 -6.81
N SER A 230 -15.64 21.75 -7.41
CA SER A 230 -15.90 22.05 -8.83
C SER A 230 -14.60 22.43 -9.55
#